data_85d40cc93090f13fff761f413e9d39f6
#
_entry.id   85d40cc93090f13fff761f413e9d39f6
#
_cell.length_a   1.000
_cell.length_b   1.000
_cell.length_c   1.000
_cell.angle_alpha   90.00
_cell.angle_beta   90.00
_cell.angle_gamma   90.00
#
_symmetry.space_group_name_H-M   'P 1'
#
loop_
_entity.id
_entity.type
_entity.pdbx_description
1 polymer ?
#
loop_
_entity_poly.entity_id
_entity_poly.type
_entity_poly.pdbx_seq_one_letter_code
_entity_poly.pdbx_strand_id
1 'polypeptide(L)'
;VLLLLFGETLGLWFVYNKLVIPPERLGAAVWVYHFSLISILSAINQVPLMGAIVAHERMNIYAYLGLFEACARLFIVYLLEAFGTIDSLILYGLLMAIVSVFVWLIYAIYSVRSFTECKFRFYWNYSLVAEMSKFIGQNLFGCFAWSAGVQGTNILLNIFFGPAVNAARAVSVQVSAVVTRFTENMMTAVKPQIIKSYASGDCEYMVTLIEKSSKYAYFLAALIAIPVMV
;
A
#
# COMPACT_ATOMS: atom_id res chain seq x y z
N VAL A 1 8.87 -12.72 -10.84
CA VAL A 1 8.60 -13.76 -11.85
C VAL A 1 7.48 -14.70 -11.37
N LEU A 2 7.61 -15.33 -10.18
CA LEU A 2 6.59 -16.27 -9.66
C LEU A 2 5.19 -15.64 -9.54
N LEU A 3 5.08 -14.40 -9.04
CA LEU A 3 3.82 -13.67 -8.95
C LEU A 3 3.20 -13.38 -10.31
N LEU A 4 4.01 -13.09 -11.32
CA LEU A 4 3.54 -12.93 -12.69
C LEU A 4 2.97 -14.23 -13.24
N LEU A 5 3.72 -15.33 -13.11
CA LEU A 5 3.26 -16.65 -13.59
C LEU A 5 1.96 -17.05 -12.88
N PHE A 6 1.88 -16.84 -11.59
CA PHE A 6 0.69 -17.15 -10.80
C PHE A 6 -0.50 -16.27 -11.19
N GLY A 7 -0.26 -14.97 -11.40
CA GLY A 7 -1.27 -14.03 -11.88
C GLY A 7 -1.77 -14.38 -13.26
N GLU A 8 -0.88 -14.59 -14.23
CA GLU A 8 -1.25 -14.92 -15.61
C GLU A 8 -1.92 -16.28 -15.77
N THR A 9 -1.64 -17.24 -14.90
CA THR A 9 -2.26 -18.58 -14.98
C THR A 9 -3.55 -18.66 -14.16
N LEU A 10 -3.43 -18.63 -12.82
CA LEU A 10 -4.57 -18.81 -11.93
C LEU A 10 -5.52 -17.59 -11.90
N GLY A 11 -4.96 -16.39 -12.00
CA GLY A 11 -5.77 -15.18 -11.98
C GLY A 11 -6.59 -15.02 -13.26
N LEU A 12 -6.03 -15.25 -14.44
CA LEU A 12 -6.80 -15.25 -15.69
C LEU A 12 -7.83 -16.37 -15.73
N TRP A 13 -7.48 -17.57 -15.27
CA TRP A 13 -8.44 -18.67 -15.14
C TRP A 13 -9.63 -18.26 -14.26
N PHE A 14 -9.38 -17.55 -13.13
CA PHE A 14 -10.42 -17.08 -12.24
C PHE A 14 -11.31 -16.02 -12.90
N VAL A 15 -10.72 -15.07 -13.66
CA VAL A 15 -11.46 -14.02 -14.39
C VAL A 15 -12.39 -14.67 -15.43
N TYR A 16 -11.93 -15.68 -16.17
CA TYR A 16 -12.73 -16.31 -17.21
C TYR A 16 -13.79 -17.28 -16.68
N ASN A 17 -13.53 -17.97 -15.55
CA ASN A 17 -14.37 -19.10 -15.15
C ASN A 17 -15.20 -18.86 -13.89
N LYS A 18 -14.83 -17.87 -13.06
CA LYS A 18 -15.48 -17.66 -11.76
C LYS A 18 -16.14 -16.30 -11.60
N LEU A 19 -15.68 -15.30 -12.31
CA LEU A 19 -16.30 -13.98 -12.25
C LEU A 19 -17.51 -13.90 -13.19
N VAL A 20 -18.61 -13.38 -12.66
CA VAL A 20 -19.82 -13.09 -13.43
C VAL A 20 -19.64 -11.72 -14.11
N ILE A 21 -19.08 -11.73 -15.30
CA ILE A 21 -18.83 -10.53 -16.11
C ILE A 21 -19.74 -10.58 -17.34
N PRO A 22 -20.45 -9.49 -17.68
CA PRO A 22 -21.21 -9.44 -18.93
C PRO A 22 -20.29 -9.73 -20.14
N PRO A 23 -20.71 -10.56 -21.11
CA PRO A 23 -19.87 -10.96 -22.24
C PRO A 23 -19.30 -9.78 -23.03
N GLU A 24 -20.04 -8.71 -23.16
CA GLU A 24 -19.65 -7.46 -23.83
C GLU A 24 -18.50 -6.72 -23.11
N ARG A 25 -18.31 -6.95 -21.80
CA ARG A 25 -17.30 -6.31 -20.96
C ARG A 25 -16.11 -7.21 -20.62
N LEU A 26 -16.15 -8.47 -21.06
CA LEU A 26 -15.08 -9.43 -20.77
C LEU A 26 -13.72 -8.96 -21.29
N GLY A 27 -13.67 -8.44 -22.51
CA GLY A 27 -12.43 -7.89 -23.08
C GLY A 27 -11.86 -6.73 -22.27
N ALA A 28 -12.71 -5.80 -21.83
CA ALA A 28 -12.30 -4.68 -20.99
C ALA A 28 -11.77 -5.17 -19.63
N ALA A 29 -12.44 -6.15 -19.03
CA ALA A 29 -12.04 -6.72 -17.74
C ALA A 29 -10.65 -7.40 -17.83
N VAL A 30 -10.35 -8.12 -18.89
CA VAL A 30 -9.05 -8.76 -19.13
C VAL A 30 -7.94 -7.71 -19.26
N TRP A 31 -8.16 -6.62 -20.01
CA TRP A 31 -7.19 -5.53 -20.08
C TRP A 31 -6.93 -4.88 -18.74
N VAL A 32 -7.97 -4.56 -18.00
CA VAL A 32 -7.85 -4.00 -16.64
C VAL A 32 -7.12 -4.95 -15.70
N TYR A 33 -7.35 -6.25 -15.84
CA TYR A 33 -6.62 -7.26 -15.09
C TYR A 33 -5.10 -7.20 -15.35
N HIS A 34 -4.66 -7.16 -16.62
CA HIS A 34 -3.24 -7.03 -16.97
C HIS A 34 -2.63 -5.72 -16.45
N PHE A 35 -3.34 -4.59 -16.58
CA PHE A 35 -2.89 -3.31 -16.03
C PHE A 35 -2.78 -3.35 -14.49
N SER A 36 -3.68 -4.05 -13.82
CA SER A 36 -3.61 -4.26 -12.37
C SER A 36 -2.40 -5.10 -11.96
N LEU A 37 -2.07 -6.15 -12.72
CA LEU A 37 -0.85 -6.93 -12.49
C LEU A 37 0.42 -6.09 -12.62
N ILE A 38 0.51 -5.23 -13.64
CA ILE A 38 1.62 -4.30 -13.82
C ILE A 38 1.73 -3.35 -12.62
N SER A 39 0.60 -2.81 -12.16
CA SER A 39 0.54 -1.91 -11.00
C SER A 39 1.01 -2.60 -9.71
N ILE A 40 0.56 -3.84 -9.46
CA ILE A 40 0.96 -4.64 -8.30
C ILE A 40 2.47 -4.93 -8.33
N LEU A 41 3.00 -5.32 -9.49
CA LEU A 41 4.43 -5.57 -9.64
C LEU A 41 5.27 -4.33 -9.38
N SER A 42 4.84 -3.19 -9.92
CA SER A 42 5.50 -1.89 -9.67
C SER A 42 5.48 -1.54 -8.18
N ALA A 43 4.34 -1.73 -7.51
CA ALA A 43 4.19 -1.48 -6.08
C ALA A 43 5.11 -2.39 -5.23
N ILE A 44 5.20 -3.67 -5.54
CA ILE A 44 6.07 -4.62 -4.82
C ILE A 44 7.55 -4.22 -4.98
N ASN A 45 7.97 -3.86 -6.18
CA ASN A 45 9.35 -3.43 -6.44
C ASN A 45 9.66 -2.05 -5.82
N GLN A 46 8.66 -1.23 -5.56
CA GLN A 46 8.80 0.07 -4.89
C GLN A 46 9.11 -0.07 -3.39
N VAL A 47 8.57 -1.11 -2.71
CA VAL A 47 8.69 -1.29 -1.25
C VAL A 47 10.13 -1.22 -0.74
N PRO A 48 11.11 -1.97 -1.27
CA PRO A 48 12.49 -1.90 -0.78
C PRO A 48 13.13 -0.53 -1.02
N LEU A 49 12.80 0.14 -2.13
CA LEU A 49 13.33 1.47 -2.44
C LEU A 49 12.78 2.53 -1.50
N MET A 50 11.49 2.45 -1.19
CA MET A 50 10.84 3.28 -0.17
C MET A 50 11.47 3.03 1.22
N GLY A 51 11.72 1.77 1.55
CA GLY A 51 12.40 1.39 2.79
C GLY A 51 13.80 2.01 2.92
N ALA A 52 14.57 2.07 1.84
CA ALA A 52 15.87 2.73 1.81
C ALA A 52 15.76 4.24 2.07
N ILE A 53 14.81 4.93 1.44
CA ILE A 53 14.57 6.38 1.65
C ILE A 53 14.21 6.66 3.12
N VAL A 54 13.34 5.83 3.70
CA VAL A 54 12.94 5.94 5.12
C VAL A 54 14.11 5.66 6.06
N ALA A 55 14.92 4.64 5.78
CA ALA A 55 16.09 4.29 6.58
C ALA A 55 17.17 5.41 6.58
N HIS A 56 17.30 6.13 5.47
CA HIS A 56 18.17 7.31 5.37
C HIS A 56 17.52 8.63 5.87
N GLU A 57 16.37 8.53 6.53
CA GLU A 57 15.64 9.68 7.10
C GLU A 57 15.27 10.77 6.06
N ARG A 58 15.19 10.41 4.77
CA ARG A 58 14.85 11.36 3.69
C ARG A 58 13.33 11.53 3.56
N MET A 59 12.66 11.90 4.68
CA MET A 59 11.21 12.01 4.78
C MET A 59 10.59 13.05 3.84
N ASN A 60 11.34 14.10 3.50
CA ASN A 60 10.92 15.10 2.51
C ASN A 60 10.66 14.47 1.14
N ILE A 61 11.55 13.59 0.67
CA ILE A 61 11.37 12.90 -0.63
C ILE A 61 10.18 11.94 -0.57
N TYR A 62 10.05 11.18 0.53
CA TYR A 62 8.90 10.33 0.76
C TYR A 62 7.58 11.12 0.68
N ALA A 63 7.51 12.29 1.34
CA ALA A 63 6.33 13.13 1.35
C ALA A 63 6.01 13.72 -0.04
N TYR A 64 7.02 14.22 -0.77
CA TYR A 64 6.82 14.78 -2.11
C TYR A 64 6.35 13.72 -3.12
N LEU A 65 6.92 12.51 -3.07
CA LEU A 65 6.50 11.42 -3.95
C LEU A 65 5.08 10.93 -3.62
N GLY A 66 4.73 10.86 -2.35
CA GLY A 66 3.36 10.53 -1.92
C GLY A 66 2.34 11.59 -2.35
N LEU A 67 2.68 12.87 -2.24
CA LEU A 67 1.83 13.96 -2.71
C LEU A 67 1.68 13.93 -4.24
N PHE A 68 2.77 13.73 -4.97
CA PHE A 68 2.74 13.57 -6.41
C PHE A 68 1.82 12.42 -6.84
N GLU A 69 1.95 11.25 -6.19
CA GLU A 69 1.10 10.08 -6.48
C GLU A 69 -0.38 10.40 -6.23
N ALA A 70 -0.70 11.06 -5.11
CA ALA A 70 -2.07 11.46 -4.81
C ALA A 70 -2.65 12.43 -5.84
N CYS A 71 -1.88 13.45 -6.23
CA CYS A 71 -2.28 14.41 -7.26
C CYS A 71 -2.46 13.73 -8.62
N ALA A 72 -1.56 12.82 -9.00
CA ALA A 72 -1.65 12.08 -10.25
C ALA A 72 -2.91 11.20 -10.31
N ARG A 73 -3.25 10.52 -9.21
CA ARG A 73 -4.48 9.72 -9.11
C ARG A 73 -5.75 10.58 -9.20
N LEU A 74 -5.76 11.74 -8.57
CA LEU A 74 -6.87 12.70 -8.72
C LEU A 74 -6.99 13.19 -10.16
N PHE A 75 -5.87 13.51 -10.80
CA PHE A 75 -5.86 13.97 -12.19
C PHE A 75 -6.43 12.92 -13.16
N ILE A 76 -6.20 11.62 -12.90
CA ILE A 76 -6.82 10.54 -13.67
C ILE A 76 -8.35 10.61 -13.65
N VAL A 77 -8.95 10.92 -12.50
CA VAL A 77 -10.41 11.02 -12.36
C VAL A 77 -10.95 12.14 -13.26
N TYR A 78 -10.29 13.30 -13.30
CA TYR A 78 -10.68 14.40 -14.19
C TYR A 78 -10.47 14.05 -15.68
N LEU A 79 -9.39 13.35 -16.01
CA LEU A 79 -9.17 12.89 -17.39
C LEU A 79 -10.26 11.93 -17.87
N LEU A 80 -10.76 11.06 -17.00
CA LEU A 80 -11.85 10.13 -17.36
C LEU A 80 -13.14 10.87 -17.72
N GLU A 81 -13.43 11.97 -17.05
CA GLU A 81 -14.60 12.80 -17.36
C GLU A 81 -14.45 13.49 -18.73
N ALA A 82 -13.21 13.92 -19.07
CA ALA A 82 -12.92 14.61 -20.32
C ALA A 82 -12.90 13.69 -21.56
N PHE A 83 -12.49 12.44 -21.40
CA PHE A 83 -12.34 11.45 -22.50
C PHE A 83 -13.51 10.46 -22.58
N GLY A 84 -14.76 10.94 -22.52
CA GLY A 84 -15.98 10.12 -22.51
C GLY A 84 -16.22 9.25 -23.78
N THR A 85 -15.37 9.27 -24.79
CA THR A 85 -15.50 8.49 -26.04
C THR A 85 -14.77 7.15 -26.01
N ILE A 86 -13.88 6.92 -25.05
CA ILE A 86 -13.11 5.69 -24.87
C ILE A 86 -13.75 4.90 -23.73
N ASP A 87 -13.63 3.56 -23.76
CA ASP A 87 -14.08 2.75 -22.62
C ASP A 87 -13.37 3.20 -21.35
N SER A 88 -14.10 3.92 -20.52
CA SER A 88 -13.58 4.56 -19.30
C SER A 88 -12.91 3.56 -18.35
N LEU A 89 -13.33 2.29 -18.39
CA LEU A 89 -12.76 1.23 -17.56
C LEU A 89 -11.34 0.86 -18.01
N ILE A 90 -11.13 0.69 -19.33
CA ILE A 90 -9.80 0.37 -19.88
C ILE A 90 -8.87 1.56 -19.69
N LEU A 91 -9.34 2.77 -20.00
CA LEU A 91 -8.56 3.99 -19.83
C LEU A 91 -8.13 4.19 -18.39
N TYR A 92 -9.04 3.97 -17.43
CA TYR A 92 -8.73 4.03 -16.01
C TYR A 92 -7.62 3.05 -15.60
N GLY A 93 -7.76 1.77 -16.00
CA GLY A 93 -6.76 0.76 -15.70
C GLY A 93 -5.38 1.09 -16.28
N LEU A 94 -5.35 1.55 -17.54
CA LEU A 94 -4.13 1.97 -18.22
C LEU A 94 -3.44 3.14 -17.51
N LEU A 95 -4.18 4.21 -17.22
CA LEU A 95 -3.63 5.39 -16.56
C LEU A 95 -3.12 5.07 -15.16
N MET A 96 -3.82 4.23 -14.40
CA MET A 96 -3.36 3.76 -13.09
C MET A 96 -2.05 2.95 -13.20
N ALA A 97 -1.93 2.08 -14.21
CA ALA A 97 -0.70 1.33 -14.43
C ALA A 97 0.47 2.27 -14.82
N ILE A 98 0.24 3.24 -15.70
CA ILE A 98 1.24 4.25 -16.08
C ILE A 98 1.73 5.02 -14.85
N VAL A 99 0.83 5.52 -14.00
CA VAL A 99 1.20 6.25 -12.78
C VAL A 99 2.00 5.34 -11.84
N SER A 100 1.58 4.10 -11.64
CA SER A 100 2.28 3.15 -10.76
C SER A 100 3.71 2.86 -11.26
N VAL A 101 3.89 2.63 -12.55
CA VAL A 101 5.21 2.43 -13.16
C VAL A 101 6.06 3.70 -13.07
N PHE A 102 5.48 4.85 -13.33
CA PHE A 102 6.19 6.13 -13.29
C PHE A 102 6.68 6.47 -11.88
N VAL A 103 5.83 6.27 -10.87
CA VAL A 103 6.20 6.45 -9.46
C VAL A 103 7.32 5.48 -9.07
N TRP A 104 7.20 4.20 -9.42
CA TRP A 104 8.26 3.22 -9.20
C TRP A 104 9.58 3.64 -9.86
N LEU A 105 9.56 4.12 -11.09
CA LEU A 105 10.75 4.60 -11.80
C LEU A 105 11.41 5.78 -11.07
N ILE A 106 10.62 6.74 -10.56
CA ILE A 106 11.17 7.86 -9.79
C ILE A 106 11.85 7.35 -8.52
N TYR A 107 11.20 6.45 -7.77
CA TYR A 107 11.81 5.81 -6.59
C TYR A 107 13.11 5.09 -6.96
N ALA A 108 13.13 4.33 -8.06
CA ALA A 108 14.30 3.59 -8.51
C ALA A 108 15.46 4.52 -8.90
N ILE A 109 15.18 5.53 -9.73
CA ILE A 109 16.20 6.50 -10.18
C ILE A 109 16.78 7.26 -9.00
N TYR A 110 15.93 7.74 -8.11
CA TYR A 110 16.37 8.46 -6.93
C TYR A 110 17.22 7.59 -6.00
N SER A 111 16.74 6.40 -5.65
CA SER A 111 17.43 5.50 -4.73
C SER A 111 18.76 5.01 -5.28
N VAL A 112 18.83 4.61 -6.55
CA VAL A 112 20.07 4.15 -7.19
C VAL A 112 21.13 5.27 -7.31
N ARG A 113 20.67 6.52 -7.50
CA ARG A 113 21.59 7.68 -7.58
C ARG A 113 22.06 8.15 -6.20
N SER A 114 21.20 8.07 -5.19
CA SER A 114 21.47 8.64 -3.87
C SER A 114 22.15 7.63 -2.91
N PHE A 115 21.88 6.34 -3.10
CA PHE A 115 22.30 5.30 -2.17
C PHE A 115 23.14 4.23 -2.88
N THR A 116 24.33 3.96 -2.39
CA THR A 116 25.27 2.99 -2.99
C THR A 116 24.78 1.56 -2.84
N GLU A 117 24.06 1.26 -1.77
CA GLU A 117 23.46 -0.04 -1.46
C GLU A 117 22.24 -0.38 -2.33
N CYS A 118 21.59 0.60 -2.96
CA CYS A 118 20.46 0.39 -3.85
C CYS A 118 20.88 -0.03 -5.27
N LYS A 119 22.18 -0.16 -5.54
CA LYS A 119 22.66 -0.67 -6.81
C LYS A 119 22.37 -2.16 -6.89
N PHE A 120 21.67 -2.57 -7.96
CA PHE A 120 21.31 -3.96 -8.17
C PHE A 120 22.58 -4.84 -8.24
N ARG A 121 22.73 -5.73 -7.25
CA ARG A 121 23.75 -6.79 -7.25
C ARG A 121 23.06 -8.09 -6.88
N PHE A 122 23.23 -9.11 -7.71
CA PHE A 122 22.77 -10.44 -7.35
C PHE A 122 23.74 -11.02 -6.31
N TYR A 123 23.29 -11.05 -5.05
CA TYR A 123 24.04 -11.58 -3.93
C TYR A 123 23.20 -12.61 -3.19
N TRP A 124 23.69 -13.84 -3.14
CA TRP A 124 22.98 -14.91 -2.46
C TRP A 124 23.73 -15.30 -1.18
N ASN A 125 23.15 -15.04 -0.04
CA ASN A 125 23.67 -15.44 1.26
C ASN A 125 22.63 -16.27 2.00
N TYR A 126 22.90 -17.56 2.17
CA TYR A 126 21.96 -18.49 2.79
C TYR A 126 21.60 -18.10 4.23
N SER A 127 22.55 -17.64 5.04
CA SER A 127 22.31 -17.20 6.42
C SER A 127 21.34 -16.02 6.47
N LEU A 128 21.55 -15.00 5.63
CA LEU A 128 20.69 -13.84 5.54
C LEU A 128 19.27 -14.22 5.07
N VAL A 129 19.19 -15.08 4.05
CA VAL A 129 17.89 -15.56 3.55
C VAL A 129 17.14 -16.34 4.62
N ALA A 130 17.81 -17.18 5.40
CA ALA A 130 17.17 -17.94 6.47
C ALA A 130 16.65 -17.03 7.59
N GLU A 131 17.43 -16.03 8.01
CA GLU A 131 17.03 -15.04 9.01
C GLU A 131 15.83 -14.20 8.53
N MET A 132 15.89 -13.69 7.31
CA MET A 132 14.78 -12.96 6.69
C MET A 132 13.53 -13.82 6.54
N SER A 133 13.68 -15.08 6.14
CA SER A 133 12.55 -16.00 5.99
C SER A 133 11.86 -16.29 7.32
N LYS A 134 12.62 -16.42 8.41
CA LYS A 134 12.07 -16.56 9.76
C LYS A 134 11.27 -15.33 10.17
N PHE A 135 11.84 -14.14 9.97
CA PHE A 135 11.17 -12.87 10.26
C PHE A 135 9.91 -12.68 9.42
N ILE A 136 10.00 -12.95 8.11
CA ILE A 136 8.85 -12.89 7.19
C ILE A 136 7.77 -13.88 7.61
N GLY A 137 8.12 -15.11 7.96
CA GLY A 137 7.16 -16.13 8.38
C GLY A 137 6.36 -15.73 9.62
N GLN A 138 7.02 -15.16 10.62
CA GLN A 138 6.37 -14.65 11.83
C GLN A 138 5.41 -13.49 11.51
N ASN A 139 5.84 -12.53 10.69
CA ASN A 139 5.01 -11.40 10.27
C ASN A 139 3.84 -11.84 9.37
N LEU A 140 4.08 -12.80 8.48
CA LEU A 140 3.05 -13.35 7.59
C LEU A 140 1.91 -13.97 8.40
N PHE A 141 2.22 -14.73 9.45
CA PHE A 141 1.20 -15.30 10.33
C PHE A 141 0.36 -14.23 11.02
N GLY A 142 0.98 -13.17 11.53
CA GLY A 142 0.29 -12.03 12.13
C GLY A 142 -0.61 -11.30 11.13
N CYS A 143 -0.10 -11.00 9.94
CA CYS A 143 -0.87 -10.38 8.87
C CYS A 143 -2.04 -11.25 8.40
N PHE A 144 -1.83 -12.56 8.30
CA PHE A 144 -2.88 -13.51 7.95
C PHE A 144 -3.97 -13.56 9.02
N ALA A 145 -3.61 -13.67 10.29
CA ALA A 145 -4.56 -13.70 11.40
C ALA A 145 -5.40 -12.40 11.46
N TRP A 146 -4.75 -11.24 11.29
CA TRP A 146 -5.43 -9.96 11.24
C TRP A 146 -6.38 -9.86 10.04
N SER A 147 -5.91 -10.24 8.86
CA SER A 147 -6.72 -10.23 7.63
C SER A 147 -7.89 -11.20 7.71
N ALA A 148 -7.67 -12.40 8.24
CA ALA A 148 -8.73 -13.38 8.49
C ALA A 148 -9.78 -12.86 9.48
N GLY A 149 -9.37 -12.13 10.52
CA GLY A 149 -10.27 -11.47 11.45
C GLY A 149 -11.15 -10.42 10.77
N VAL A 150 -10.56 -9.54 9.95
CA VAL A 150 -11.29 -8.50 9.22
C VAL A 150 -12.26 -9.10 8.20
N GLN A 151 -11.79 -10.01 7.35
CA GLN A 151 -12.61 -10.64 6.31
C GLN A 151 -13.63 -11.62 6.91
N GLY A 152 -13.25 -12.36 7.95
CA GLY A 152 -14.17 -13.22 8.69
C GLY A 152 -15.35 -12.43 9.27
N THR A 153 -15.08 -11.27 9.85
CA THR A 153 -16.15 -10.39 10.34
C THR A 153 -17.06 -9.91 9.20
N ASN A 154 -16.51 -9.56 8.02
CA ASN A 154 -17.29 -9.17 6.87
C ASN A 154 -18.22 -10.30 6.39
N ILE A 155 -17.70 -11.54 6.36
CA ILE A 155 -18.49 -12.73 6.00
C ILE A 155 -19.61 -12.98 7.00
N LEU A 156 -19.30 -12.94 8.31
CA LEU A 156 -20.30 -13.12 9.35
C LEU A 156 -21.40 -12.06 9.30
N LEU A 157 -21.04 -10.79 9.14
CA LEU A 157 -22.01 -9.71 9.00
C LEU A 157 -22.89 -9.89 7.75
N ASN A 158 -22.32 -10.36 6.66
CA ASN A 158 -23.10 -10.63 5.44
C ASN A 158 -24.10 -11.78 5.65
N ILE A 159 -23.66 -12.87 6.28
CA ILE A 159 -24.49 -14.06 6.54
C ILE A 159 -25.64 -13.74 7.50
N PHE A 160 -25.35 -13.05 8.62
CA PHE A 160 -26.32 -12.84 9.68
C PHE A 160 -27.20 -11.59 9.50
N PHE A 161 -26.67 -10.53 8.88
CA PHE A 161 -27.32 -9.22 8.80
C PHE A 161 -27.52 -8.73 7.36
N GLY A 162 -27.00 -9.45 6.38
CA GLY A 162 -27.16 -9.15 4.97
C GLY A 162 -26.27 -8.03 4.44
N PRO A 163 -26.39 -7.72 3.13
CA PRO A 163 -25.49 -6.82 2.43
C PRO A 163 -25.60 -5.35 2.87
N ALA A 164 -26.74 -4.90 3.37
CA ALA A 164 -26.93 -3.51 3.81
C ALA A 164 -26.05 -3.16 5.02
N VAL A 165 -25.98 -4.04 6.02
CA VAL A 165 -25.13 -3.84 7.21
C VAL A 165 -23.64 -3.93 6.82
N ASN A 166 -23.31 -4.82 5.87
CA ASN A 166 -21.94 -4.93 5.37
C ASN A 166 -21.51 -3.67 4.61
N ALA A 167 -22.41 -3.04 3.85
CA ALA A 167 -22.15 -1.76 3.18
C ALA A 167 -21.94 -0.62 4.19
N ALA A 168 -22.77 -0.53 5.23
CA ALA A 168 -22.61 0.45 6.30
C ALA A 168 -21.27 0.29 7.03
N ARG A 169 -20.86 -0.96 7.31
CA ARG A 169 -19.53 -1.26 7.88
C ARG A 169 -18.40 -0.82 6.95
N ALA A 170 -18.52 -1.05 5.64
CA ALA A 170 -17.50 -0.66 4.67
C ALA A 170 -17.24 0.86 4.72
N VAL A 171 -18.30 1.68 4.84
CA VAL A 171 -18.18 3.13 5.02
C VAL A 171 -17.46 3.46 6.34
N SER A 172 -17.87 2.83 7.44
CA SER A 172 -17.24 3.04 8.76
C SER A 172 -15.75 2.69 8.74
N VAL A 173 -15.37 1.57 8.12
CA VAL A 173 -13.96 1.17 7.97
C VAL A 173 -13.19 2.16 7.11
N GLN A 174 -13.80 2.73 6.06
CA GLN A 174 -13.17 3.74 5.23
C GLN A 174 -12.86 5.02 6.01
N VAL A 175 -13.80 5.49 6.82
CA VAL A 175 -13.60 6.65 7.70
C VAL A 175 -12.48 6.38 8.72
N SER A 176 -12.53 5.23 9.38
CA SER A 176 -11.47 4.80 10.32
C SER A 176 -10.10 4.72 9.66
N ALA A 177 -10.04 4.21 8.40
CA ALA A 177 -8.80 4.12 7.64
C ALA A 177 -8.17 5.48 7.34
N VAL A 178 -8.98 6.53 7.12
CA VAL A 178 -8.45 7.89 6.93
C VAL A 178 -7.74 8.37 8.19
N VAL A 179 -8.39 8.27 9.36
CA VAL A 179 -7.79 8.66 10.65
C VAL A 179 -6.49 7.89 10.91
N THR A 180 -6.53 6.58 10.69
CA THR A 180 -5.36 5.71 10.89
C THR A 180 -4.18 6.08 9.99
N ARG A 181 -4.42 6.39 8.71
CA ARG A 181 -3.36 6.79 7.77
C ARG A 181 -2.61 8.04 8.18
N PHE A 182 -3.30 9.04 8.73
CA PHE A 182 -2.63 10.24 9.24
C PHE A 182 -1.67 9.90 10.40
N THR A 183 -2.13 9.07 11.33
CA THR A 183 -1.32 8.61 12.47
C THR A 183 -0.14 7.75 12.00
N GLU A 184 -0.36 6.83 11.06
CA GLU A 184 0.68 5.96 10.50
C GLU A 184 1.75 6.75 9.75
N ASN A 185 1.38 7.76 8.97
CA ASN A 185 2.34 8.61 8.26
C ASN A 185 3.23 9.39 9.24
N MET A 186 2.65 9.90 10.31
CA MET A 186 3.40 10.54 11.38
C MET A 186 4.37 9.56 12.07
N MET A 187 3.90 8.37 12.41
CA MET A 187 4.73 7.34 13.03
C MET A 187 5.84 6.84 12.09
N THR A 188 5.60 6.80 10.79
CA THR A 188 6.61 6.44 9.79
C THR A 188 7.79 7.40 9.81
N ALA A 189 7.56 8.69 10.06
CA ALA A 189 8.63 9.69 10.19
C ALA A 189 9.44 9.55 11.49
N VAL A 190 8.83 9.07 12.56
CA VAL A 190 9.46 8.98 13.89
C VAL A 190 10.17 7.63 14.11
N LYS A 191 9.66 6.54 13.52
CA LYS A 191 10.20 5.17 13.68
C LYS A 191 11.72 5.06 13.48
N PRO A 192 12.34 5.64 12.43
CA PRO A 192 13.79 5.52 12.24
C PRO A 192 14.59 6.10 13.40
N GLN A 193 14.14 7.22 13.96
CA GLN A 193 14.81 7.86 15.09
C GLN A 193 14.68 7.03 16.37
N ILE A 194 13.53 6.43 16.62
CA ILE A 194 13.32 5.51 17.75
C ILE A 194 14.29 4.31 17.65
N ILE A 195 14.36 3.71 16.46
CA ILE A 195 15.25 2.56 16.22
C ILE A 195 16.74 2.95 16.41
N LYS A 196 17.12 4.12 15.92
CA LYS A 196 18.48 4.65 16.05
C LYS A 196 18.86 4.93 17.51
N SER A 197 17.96 5.55 18.27
CA SER A 197 18.17 5.82 19.71
C SER A 197 18.30 4.52 20.51
N TYR A 198 17.46 3.52 20.20
CA TYR A 198 17.58 2.19 20.79
C TYR A 198 18.93 1.53 20.48
N ALA A 199 19.36 1.56 19.22
CA ALA A 199 20.64 0.97 18.80
C ALA A 199 21.85 1.68 19.39
N SER A 200 21.76 2.99 19.69
CA SER A 200 22.83 3.76 20.35
C SER A 200 22.83 3.64 21.88
N GLY A 201 21.83 2.96 22.46
CA GLY A 201 21.70 2.81 23.91
C GLY A 201 21.11 4.03 24.63
N ASP A 202 20.67 5.06 23.90
CA ASP A 202 20.04 6.26 24.44
C ASP A 202 18.55 5.98 24.72
N CYS A 203 18.30 5.22 25.78
CA CYS A 203 16.95 4.82 26.18
C CYS A 203 16.11 6.00 26.69
N GLU A 204 16.73 7.01 27.29
CA GLU A 204 16.01 8.19 27.82
C GLU A 204 15.44 9.04 26.69
N TYR A 205 16.22 9.32 25.67
CA TYR A 205 15.76 10.02 24.49
C TYR A 205 14.72 9.20 23.72
N MET A 206 14.91 7.88 23.59
CA MET A 206 13.94 6.99 22.97
C MET A 206 12.56 7.05 23.67
N VAL A 207 12.51 6.96 25.00
CA VAL A 207 11.26 7.04 25.77
C VAL A 207 10.60 8.40 25.57
N THR A 208 11.36 9.48 25.67
CA THR A 208 10.87 10.84 25.40
C THR A 208 10.27 10.98 24.00
N LEU A 209 10.89 10.37 23.01
CA LEU A 209 10.41 10.40 21.62
C LEU A 209 9.09 9.62 21.46
N ILE A 210 8.98 8.46 22.11
CA ILE A 210 7.75 7.64 22.13
C ILE A 210 6.62 8.41 22.80
N GLU A 211 6.85 9.01 23.96
CA GLU A 211 5.84 9.79 24.69
C GLU A 211 5.33 10.97 23.88
N LYS A 212 6.24 11.77 23.31
CA LYS A 212 5.88 12.92 22.49
C LYS A 212 5.13 12.51 21.23
N SER A 213 5.63 11.50 20.53
CA SER A 213 4.99 11.03 19.28
C SER A 213 3.60 10.43 19.55
N SER A 214 3.42 9.68 20.63
CA SER A 214 2.12 9.14 21.03
C SER A 214 1.13 10.25 21.38
N LYS A 215 1.58 11.28 22.10
CA LYS A 215 0.76 12.45 22.44
C LYS A 215 0.31 13.21 21.19
N TYR A 216 1.23 13.47 20.25
CA TYR A 216 0.88 14.15 18.99
C TYR A 216 -0.03 13.29 18.11
N ALA A 217 0.22 11.98 18.01
CA ALA A 217 -0.64 11.05 17.29
C ALA A 217 -2.07 11.05 17.85
N TYR A 218 -2.22 11.06 19.18
CA TYR A 218 -3.52 11.15 19.82
C TYR A 218 -4.25 12.46 19.48
N PHE A 219 -3.59 13.61 19.59
CA PHE A 219 -4.21 14.90 19.27
C PHE A 219 -4.58 14.98 17.79
N LEU A 220 -3.74 14.46 16.88
CA LEU A 220 -4.03 14.42 15.44
C LEU A 220 -5.25 13.53 15.16
N ALA A 221 -5.30 12.35 15.76
CA ALA A 221 -6.45 11.45 15.65
C ALA A 221 -7.74 12.09 16.19
N ALA A 222 -7.68 12.72 17.35
CA ALA A 222 -8.81 13.39 17.95
C ALA A 222 -9.32 14.56 17.10
N LEU A 223 -8.41 15.38 16.55
CA LEU A 223 -8.75 16.51 15.68
C LEU A 223 -9.53 16.08 14.43
N ILE A 224 -9.23 14.90 13.89
CA ILE A 224 -9.90 14.36 12.70
C ILE A 224 -11.18 13.59 13.09
N ALA A 225 -11.14 12.84 14.19
CA ALA A 225 -12.25 12.00 14.62
C ALA A 225 -13.43 12.82 15.17
N ILE A 226 -13.18 13.89 15.93
CA ILE A 226 -14.24 14.70 16.55
C ILE A 226 -15.22 15.27 15.51
N PRO A 227 -14.79 15.92 14.40
CA PRO A 227 -15.72 16.43 13.39
C PRO A 227 -16.50 15.35 12.64
N VAL A 228 -16.02 14.11 12.64
CA VAL A 228 -16.69 12.98 11.99
C VAL A 228 -17.78 12.38 12.89
N MET A 229 -17.68 12.58 14.21
CA MET A 229 -18.66 12.08 15.18
C MET A 229 -19.83 13.03 15.39
N VAL A 230 -19.73 14.29 14.97
CA VAL A 230 -20.75 15.34 15.07
C VAL A 230 -21.48 15.45 13.76
#